data_e22bd9198e9a7776fe130fc01aa12bba
#
_entry.id   e22bd9198e9a7776fe130fc01aa12bba
#
_cell.length_a   1.000
_cell.length_b   1.000
_cell.length_c   1.000
_cell.angle_alpha   90.00
_cell.angle_beta   90.00
_cell.angle_gamma   90.00
#
_symmetry.space_group_name_H-M   'P 1'
#
loop_
_entity.id
_entity.type
_entity.pdbx_description
1 polymer ?
#
loop_
_entity_poly.entity_id
_entity_poly.type
_entity_poly.pdbx_seq_one_letter_code
_entity_poly.pdbx_strand_id
1 'polypeptide(L)'
;MSGPKELYQSKLKQMTLREKIGQMLLCGFHGTEAAGDVESFLRMYPIGGVIYFARNVESPEQVERLSSGLQQIAKSSGNVPLWISIDQEGGMVARITQGITLMPGPMAIAAAGSIDDAYQAAYISGLELKSMGINMNFAPVLDVNNNAANPVIGVRSFGESPQSVAEYGARTIAGIQDAGIVATAKHFPGHGDTDTDSHLDLPIITHDRERVERLELIPFRAAIAEGVDAMMSAHIYFPALEPERLPVTLSQTVLSGLLRQELGYQGMIVTDCMEMDAIAVNYGTVDAAVMAVEAGADLVLISHTAKLQAEAFDALLAAVRSGRITERRIDESVNRLLMYKAKRGLLESEPGGAGDEEVYGVVSNASLPKASNAPALSSGSERKSSLHQEVARRISENSITLVRDQLNMLPLKPERTLVITVATSVTTIADEQLTQTFTLGSALSMYGLDVVDLTVTPEEVAIRSARLLQAAEADDIRQIVVGTYNAGSPSGDPQCRLIGWIQQLGKPLAVVALRSPYDLLALPDAQVYVAAYESRPLAMDSVAQALMGRIPFAGKLPVTLKQTDDERADVS
;
A
#
# COMPACT_ATOMS: atom_id res chain seq x y z
N MET A 1 -14.96 -25.82 -28.08
CA MET A 1 -14.02 -25.38 -27.03
C MET A 1 -14.80 -25.19 -25.74
N SER A 2 -14.40 -25.83 -24.66
CA SER A 2 -15.02 -25.62 -23.34
C SER A 2 -14.75 -24.18 -22.90
N GLY A 3 -15.80 -23.46 -22.50
CA GLY A 3 -15.65 -22.07 -22.04
C GLY A 3 -14.84 -21.96 -20.74
N PRO A 4 -14.33 -20.79 -20.37
CA PRO A 4 -13.52 -20.59 -19.15
C PRO A 4 -14.17 -21.17 -17.89
N LYS A 5 -15.50 -21.15 -17.82
CA LYS A 5 -16.27 -21.72 -16.71
C LYS A 5 -16.14 -23.26 -16.63
N GLU A 6 -16.19 -23.93 -17.76
CA GLU A 6 -16.03 -25.39 -17.82
C GLU A 6 -14.62 -25.80 -17.43
N LEU A 7 -13.59 -24.99 -17.79
CA LEU A 7 -12.20 -25.25 -17.49
C LEU A 7 -11.94 -25.30 -15.98
N TYR A 8 -12.28 -24.21 -15.24
CA TYR A 8 -12.00 -24.18 -13.80
C TYR A 8 -12.90 -25.13 -12.99
N GLN A 9 -14.14 -25.36 -13.44
CA GLN A 9 -15.03 -26.34 -12.80
C GLN A 9 -14.54 -27.79 -13.00
N SER A 10 -14.02 -28.11 -14.17
CA SER A 10 -13.38 -29.41 -14.42
C SER A 10 -12.16 -29.61 -13.54
N LYS A 11 -11.30 -28.58 -13.43
CA LYS A 11 -10.12 -28.60 -12.56
C LYS A 11 -10.51 -28.83 -11.10
N LEU A 12 -11.49 -28.10 -10.58
CA LEU A 12 -11.99 -28.27 -9.20
C LEU A 12 -12.42 -29.71 -8.89
N LYS A 13 -13.13 -30.35 -9.82
CA LYS A 13 -13.61 -31.75 -9.64
C LYS A 13 -12.47 -32.78 -9.60
N GLN A 14 -11.34 -32.48 -10.23
CA GLN A 14 -10.17 -33.35 -10.28
C GLN A 14 -9.26 -33.18 -9.07
N MET A 15 -9.36 -32.06 -8.34
CA MET A 15 -8.50 -31.76 -7.21
C MET A 15 -8.82 -32.64 -5.99
N THR A 16 -7.77 -33.15 -5.38
CA THR A 16 -7.83 -33.77 -4.04
C THR A 16 -8.09 -32.70 -2.97
N LEU A 17 -8.57 -33.13 -1.80
CA LEU A 17 -8.75 -32.22 -0.66
C LEU A 17 -7.45 -31.51 -0.29
N ARG A 18 -6.31 -32.18 -0.37
CA ARG A 18 -4.98 -31.61 -0.11
C ARG A 18 -4.64 -30.48 -1.07
N GLU A 19 -4.89 -30.66 -2.36
CA GLU A 19 -4.69 -29.61 -3.36
C GLU A 19 -5.64 -28.43 -3.16
N LYS A 20 -6.90 -28.69 -2.85
CA LYS A 20 -7.90 -27.65 -2.56
C LYS A 20 -7.48 -26.77 -1.38
N ILE A 21 -7.06 -27.38 -0.26
CA ILE A 21 -6.58 -26.63 0.92
C ILE A 21 -5.34 -25.82 0.58
N GLY A 22 -4.41 -26.40 -0.16
CA GLY A 22 -3.22 -25.68 -0.60
C GLY A 22 -3.54 -24.41 -1.37
N GLN A 23 -4.55 -24.45 -2.26
CA GLN A 23 -4.95 -23.25 -3.02
C GLN A 23 -5.43 -22.09 -2.13
N MET A 24 -5.82 -22.34 -0.90
CA MET A 24 -6.25 -21.33 0.06
C MET A 24 -5.11 -20.69 0.86
N LEU A 25 -3.86 -21.10 0.64
CA LEU A 25 -2.69 -20.56 1.32
C LEU A 25 -1.85 -19.69 0.40
N LEU A 26 -1.45 -18.54 0.92
CA LEU A 26 -0.54 -17.58 0.30
C LEU A 26 0.66 -17.40 1.24
N CYS A 27 1.85 -17.80 0.79
CA CYS A 27 3.02 -17.99 1.64
C CYS A 27 4.16 -17.05 1.25
N GLY A 28 4.84 -16.46 2.24
CA GLY A 28 6.11 -15.79 1.99
C GLY A 28 7.30 -16.73 2.15
N PHE A 29 8.44 -16.30 1.64
CA PHE A 29 9.69 -17.07 1.72
C PHE A 29 10.91 -16.15 1.78
N HIS A 30 12.09 -16.73 1.97
CA HIS A 30 13.37 -16.03 1.95
C HIS A 30 14.16 -16.38 0.69
N GLY A 31 14.94 -15.41 0.19
CA GLY A 31 15.81 -15.57 -0.97
C GLY A 31 15.23 -14.97 -2.25
N THR A 32 16.11 -14.87 -3.25
CA THR A 32 15.90 -14.17 -4.53
C THR A 32 15.88 -15.13 -5.73
N GLU A 33 15.95 -16.45 -5.47
CA GLU A 33 15.95 -17.50 -6.48
C GLU A 33 14.86 -18.54 -6.22
N ALA A 34 14.33 -19.14 -7.29
CA ALA A 34 13.36 -20.24 -7.24
C ALA A 34 14.07 -21.59 -7.00
N ALA A 35 14.77 -21.71 -5.88
CA ALA A 35 15.60 -22.86 -5.53
C ALA A 35 15.64 -23.08 -4.01
N GLY A 36 16.22 -24.19 -3.57
CA GLY A 36 16.44 -24.50 -2.16
C GLY A 36 15.15 -24.72 -1.37
N ASP A 37 14.99 -23.97 -0.28
CA ASP A 37 13.88 -24.18 0.66
C ASP A 37 12.52 -23.89 0.03
N VAL A 38 12.39 -22.82 -0.78
CA VAL A 38 11.13 -22.48 -1.46
C VAL A 38 10.75 -23.54 -2.49
N GLU A 39 11.71 -24.08 -3.25
CA GLU A 39 11.45 -25.18 -4.17
C GLU A 39 10.97 -26.42 -3.43
N SER A 40 11.67 -26.80 -2.36
CA SER A 40 11.32 -27.95 -1.53
C SER A 40 9.92 -27.81 -0.93
N PHE A 41 9.58 -26.60 -0.46
CA PHE A 41 8.27 -26.29 0.10
C PHE A 41 7.16 -26.40 -0.95
N LEU A 42 7.35 -25.81 -2.15
CA LEU A 42 6.36 -25.85 -3.24
C LEU A 42 6.12 -27.28 -3.78
N ARG A 43 7.15 -28.13 -3.76
CA ARG A 43 7.01 -29.55 -4.14
C ARG A 43 6.25 -30.37 -3.09
N MET A 44 6.37 -29.98 -1.82
CA MET A 44 5.70 -30.66 -0.70
C MET A 44 4.27 -30.21 -0.49
N TYR A 45 4.01 -28.89 -0.63
CA TYR A 45 2.72 -28.27 -0.36
C TYR A 45 2.18 -27.58 -1.63
N PRO A 46 0.98 -28.00 -2.13
CA PRO A 46 0.38 -27.45 -3.35
C PRO A 46 -0.29 -26.07 -3.08
N ILE A 47 0.49 -25.09 -2.53
CA ILE A 47 -0.05 -23.79 -2.13
C ILE A 47 -0.60 -22.97 -3.30
N GLY A 48 -1.53 -22.06 -3.00
CA GLY A 48 -2.22 -21.22 -3.97
C GLY A 48 -1.39 -20.08 -4.51
N GLY A 49 -0.40 -19.60 -3.74
CA GLY A 49 0.44 -18.50 -4.17
C GLY A 49 1.54 -18.14 -3.19
N VAL A 50 2.33 -17.14 -3.60
CA VAL A 50 3.42 -16.56 -2.82
C VAL A 50 3.30 -15.05 -2.74
N ILE A 51 3.92 -14.44 -1.72
CA ILE A 51 4.06 -12.98 -1.58
C ILE A 51 5.54 -12.60 -1.59
N TYR A 52 5.87 -11.53 -2.35
CA TYR A 52 7.18 -10.92 -2.37
C TYR A 52 7.28 -9.75 -1.39
N PHE A 53 8.42 -9.68 -0.72
CA PHE A 53 8.89 -8.55 0.08
C PHE A 53 10.21 -8.02 -0.51
N ALA A 54 10.72 -6.92 0.00
CA ALA A 54 12.02 -6.38 -0.42
C ALA A 54 13.16 -7.42 -0.35
N ARG A 55 13.10 -8.37 0.60
CA ARG A 55 14.05 -9.48 0.72
C ARG A 55 14.06 -10.46 -0.47
N ASN A 56 13.08 -10.38 -1.35
CA ASN A 56 12.98 -11.21 -2.55
C ASN A 56 13.35 -10.45 -3.83
N VAL A 57 13.77 -9.17 -3.72
CA VAL A 57 13.94 -8.25 -4.84
C VAL A 57 15.38 -7.76 -4.92
N GLU A 58 16.00 -7.92 -6.09
CA GLU A 58 17.31 -7.33 -6.45
C GLU A 58 17.19 -6.42 -7.68
N SER A 59 16.51 -6.89 -8.73
CA SER A 59 16.23 -6.13 -9.96
C SER A 59 14.96 -6.66 -10.64
N PRO A 60 14.33 -5.90 -11.55
CA PRO A 60 13.20 -6.37 -12.33
C PRO A 60 13.46 -7.69 -13.07
N GLU A 61 14.63 -7.85 -13.66
CA GLU A 61 15.01 -9.06 -14.41
C GLU A 61 15.20 -10.26 -13.46
N GLN A 62 15.69 -10.02 -12.24
CA GLN A 62 15.79 -11.07 -11.24
C GLN A 62 14.38 -11.49 -10.79
N VAL A 63 13.46 -10.56 -10.54
CA VAL A 63 12.07 -10.86 -10.14
C VAL A 63 11.33 -11.62 -11.25
N GLU A 64 11.52 -11.27 -12.53
CA GLU A 64 10.97 -12.02 -13.66
C GLU A 64 11.46 -13.46 -13.68
N ARG A 65 12.78 -13.70 -13.51
CA ARG A 65 13.35 -15.05 -13.43
C ARG A 65 12.82 -15.82 -12.22
N LEU A 66 12.72 -15.17 -11.05
CA LEU A 66 12.16 -15.75 -9.84
C LEU A 66 10.70 -16.20 -10.08
N SER A 67 9.88 -15.31 -10.61
CA SER A 67 8.46 -15.57 -10.90
C SER A 67 8.29 -16.73 -11.89
N SER A 68 9.04 -16.72 -12.98
CA SER A 68 9.04 -17.81 -13.97
C SER A 68 9.48 -19.14 -13.36
N GLY A 69 10.53 -19.15 -12.54
CA GLY A 69 11.04 -20.34 -11.86
C GLY A 69 10.01 -20.94 -10.89
N LEU A 70 9.36 -20.11 -10.07
CA LEU A 70 8.31 -20.55 -9.14
C LEU A 70 7.11 -21.15 -9.88
N GLN A 71 6.67 -20.53 -10.98
CA GLN A 71 5.60 -21.07 -11.83
C GLN A 71 6.00 -22.41 -12.47
N GLN A 72 7.26 -22.55 -12.88
CA GLN A 72 7.77 -23.81 -13.45
C GLN A 72 7.82 -24.93 -12.39
N ILE A 73 8.21 -24.62 -11.16
CA ILE A 73 8.17 -25.59 -10.04
C ILE A 73 6.73 -26.04 -9.78
N ALA A 74 5.77 -25.10 -9.69
CA ALA A 74 4.37 -25.43 -9.50
C ALA A 74 3.85 -26.34 -10.64
N LYS A 75 4.10 -25.98 -11.89
CA LYS A 75 3.71 -26.77 -13.09
C LYS A 75 4.31 -28.17 -13.08
N SER A 76 5.62 -28.28 -12.81
CA SER A 76 6.32 -29.59 -12.78
C SER A 76 5.87 -30.49 -11.63
N SER A 77 5.30 -29.92 -10.57
CA SER A 77 4.70 -30.61 -9.44
C SER A 77 3.22 -30.98 -9.66
N GLY A 78 2.63 -30.67 -10.82
CA GLY A 78 1.22 -30.88 -11.12
C GLY A 78 0.26 -29.90 -10.44
N ASN A 79 0.79 -28.86 -9.80
CA ASN A 79 0.01 -27.86 -9.08
C ASN A 79 -0.63 -26.84 -10.05
N VAL A 80 -1.65 -26.15 -9.56
CA VAL A 80 -2.24 -25.00 -10.24
C VAL A 80 -1.24 -23.85 -10.21
N PRO A 81 -1.12 -23.03 -11.29
CA PRO A 81 -0.27 -21.85 -11.29
C PRO A 81 -0.50 -20.93 -10.09
N LEU A 82 0.59 -20.35 -9.59
CA LEU A 82 0.61 -19.57 -8.36
C LEU A 82 0.02 -18.17 -8.57
N TRP A 83 -0.69 -17.67 -7.57
CA TRP A 83 -0.72 -16.23 -7.32
C TRP A 83 0.69 -15.80 -6.93
N ILE A 84 1.21 -14.76 -7.56
CA ILE A 84 2.44 -14.07 -7.19
C ILE A 84 2.05 -12.66 -6.82
N SER A 85 2.05 -12.37 -5.52
CA SER A 85 1.55 -11.13 -4.95
C SER A 85 2.66 -10.26 -4.39
N ILE A 86 2.36 -8.96 -4.25
CA ILE A 86 3.26 -7.95 -3.71
C ILE A 86 2.46 -6.80 -3.11
N ASP A 87 3.05 -6.07 -2.13
CA ASP A 87 2.59 -4.74 -1.71
C ASP A 87 3.33 -3.66 -2.51
N GLN A 88 2.75 -3.20 -3.58
CA GLN A 88 3.27 -2.09 -4.39
C GLN A 88 2.19 -0.99 -4.45
N GLU A 89 2.03 -0.26 -3.32
CA GLU A 89 1.02 0.79 -3.15
C GLU A 89 1.43 2.10 -3.84
N GLY A 90 2.74 2.29 -4.00
CA GLY A 90 3.36 3.55 -4.39
C GLY A 90 3.86 4.36 -3.19
N GLY A 91 4.62 5.42 -3.45
CA GLY A 91 5.18 6.28 -2.41
C GLY A 91 6.00 5.52 -1.38
N MET A 92 5.56 5.54 -0.12
CA MET A 92 6.31 4.95 1.00
C MET A 92 6.26 3.42 1.04
N VAL A 93 5.17 2.80 0.54
CA VAL A 93 5.00 1.35 0.52
C VAL A 93 5.20 0.80 -0.89
N ALA A 94 6.43 0.38 -1.18
CA ALA A 94 6.83 -0.17 -2.46
C ALA A 94 8.02 -1.13 -2.26
N ARG A 95 7.86 -2.40 -2.62
CA ARG A 95 8.92 -3.43 -2.46
C ARG A 95 9.95 -3.37 -3.59
N ILE A 96 9.51 -2.99 -4.79
CA ILE A 96 10.40 -2.77 -5.94
C ILE A 96 10.56 -1.26 -6.09
N THR A 97 11.77 -0.76 -5.86
CA THR A 97 12.07 0.68 -5.83
C THR A 97 13.08 1.12 -6.87
N GLN A 98 13.69 0.17 -7.58
CA GLN A 98 14.70 0.42 -8.62
C GLN A 98 14.37 -0.36 -9.90
N GLY A 99 14.72 0.21 -11.04
CA GLY A 99 14.51 -0.40 -12.34
C GLY A 99 13.05 -0.38 -12.85
N ILE A 100 12.15 0.24 -12.08
CA ILE A 100 10.75 0.49 -12.45
C ILE A 100 10.41 1.96 -12.27
N THR A 101 9.22 2.35 -12.72
CA THR A 101 8.66 3.67 -12.44
C THR A 101 7.99 3.67 -11.08
N LEU A 102 8.67 4.19 -10.05
CA LEU A 102 8.08 4.33 -8.73
C LEU A 102 7.05 5.47 -8.75
N MET A 103 5.77 5.10 -8.63
CA MET A 103 4.67 6.07 -8.60
C MET A 103 4.56 6.75 -7.23
N PRO A 104 4.16 8.04 -7.19
CA PRO A 104 3.78 8.69 -5.94
C PRO A 104 2.70 7.93 -5.17
N GLY A 105 2.71 8.10 -3.84
CA GLY A 105 1.77 7.44 -2.95
C GLY A 105 0.34 8.00 -3.03
N PRO A 106 -0.63 7.31 -2.44
CA PRO A 106 -2.05 7.67 -2.54
C PRO A 106 -2.36 9.10 -2.10
N MET A 107 -1.80 9.58 -0.97
CA MET A 107 -2.05 10.95 -0.52
C MET A 107 -1.43 12.00 -1.45
N ALA A 108 -0.26 11.74 -2.03
CA ALA A 108 0.34 12.62 -3.04
C ALA A 108 -0.51 12.67 -4.32
N ILE A 109 -1.03 11.53 -4.79
CA ILE A 109 -1.94 11.46 -5.94
C ILE A 109 -3.21 12.29 -5.66
N ALA A 110 -3.80 12.16 -4.48
CA ALA A 110 -4.98 12.93 -4.10
C ALA A 110 -4.67 14.43 -3.99
N ALA A 111 -3.51 14.80 -3.44
CA ALA A 111 -3.04 16.19 -3.37
C ALA A 111 -2.84 16.81 -4.75
N ALA A 112 -2.38 16.05 -5.74
CA ALA A 112 -2.27 16.50 -7.14
C ALA A 112 -3.63 16.79 -7.80
N GLY A 113 -4.72 16.26 -7.25
CA GLY A 113 -6.09 16.64 -7.55
C GLY A 113 -6.71 16.07 -8.83
N SER A 114 -6.05 15.12 -9.49
CA SER A 114 -6.56 14.46 -10.70
C SER A 114 -6.92 13.00 -10.43
N ILE A 115 -8.20 12.66 -10.53
CA ILE A 115 -8.69 11.30 -10.38
C ILE A 115 -8.13 10.38 -11.50
N ASP A 116 -7.93 10.91 -12.71
CA ASP A 116 -7.34 10.16 -13.81
C ASP A 116 -5.87 9.79 -13.55
N ASP A 117 -5.15 10.58 -12.75
CA ASP A 117 -3.78 10.26 -12.35
C ASP A 117 -3.72 9.00 -11.48
N ALA A 118 -4.74 8.74 -10.65
CA ALA A 118 -4.84 7.49 -9.90
C ALA A 118 -4.95 6.27 -10.82
N TYR A 119 -5.77 6.37 -11.87
CA TYR A 119 -5.87 5.33 -12.89
C TYR A 119 -4.54 5.13 -13.63
N GLN A 120 -3.92 6.21 -14.12
CA GLN A 120 -2.68 6.13 -14.91
C GLN A 120 -1.53 5.55 -14.08
N ALA A 121 -1.34 6.02 -12.84
CA ALA A 121 -0.33 5.51 -11.93
C ALA A 121 -0.52 4.01 -11.66
N ALA A 122 -1.74 3.60 -11.37
CA ALA A 122 -2.10 2.21 -11.10
C ALA A 122 -1.93 1.31 -12.33
N TYR A 123 -2.34 1.78 -13.51
CA TYR A 123 -2.20 1.04 -14.78
C TYR A 123 -0.73 0.83 -15.14
N ILE A 124 0.09 1.87 -15.04
CA ILE A 124 1.54 1.79 -15.32
C ILE A 124 2.21 0.83 -14.33
N SER A 125 1.95 1.00 -13.03
CA SER A 125 2.48 0.10 -12.00
C SER A 125 2.06 -1.36 -12.27
N GLY A 126 0.79 -1.59 -12.61
CA GLY A 126 0.28 -2.91 -12.95
C GLY A 126 0.95 -3.54 -14.17
N LEU A 127 1.20 -2.77 -15.23
CA LEU A 127 1.93 -3.24 -16.42
C LEU A 127 3.38 -3.63 -16.09
N GLU A 128 4.08 -2.83 -15.29
CA GLU A 128 5.45 -3.11 -14.89
C GLU A 128 5.52 -4.34 -13.98
N LEU A 129 4.61 -4.48 -13.00
CA LEU A 129 4.50 -5.68 -12.18
C LEU A 129 4.21 -6.93 -13.01
N LYS A 130 3.27 -6.84 -13.95
CA LYS A 130 2.93 -7.96 -14.84
C LYS A 130 4.11 -8.41 -15.68
N SER A 131 4.96 -7.49 -16.15
CA SER A 131 6.16 -7.81 -16.92
C SER A 131 7.16 -8.67 -16.15
N MET A 132 7.14 -8.59 -14.81
CA MET A 132 7.95 -9.38 -13.91
C MET A 132 7.25 -10.67 -13.44
N GLY A 133 6.09 -11.02 -14.03
CA GLY A 133 5.32 -12.21 -13.67
C GLY A 133 4.49 -12.08 -12.39
N ILE A 134 4.43 -10.88 -11.77
CA ILE A 134 3.56 -10.60 -10.63
C ILE A 134 2.13 -10.43 -11.16
N ASN A 135 1.17 -11.11 -10.54
CA ASN A 135 -0.20 -11.19 -11.03
C ASN A 135 -1.27 -10.75 -10.01
N MET A 136 -0.83 -10.30 -8.81
CA MET A 136 -1.69 -9.78 -7.76
C MET A 136 -0.97 -8.65 -7.01
N ASN A 137 -1.63 -7.50 -6.87
CA ASN A 137 -1.11 -6.39 -6.07
C ASN A 137 -2.03 -6.14 -4.88
N PHE A 138 -1.46 -6.04 -3.68
CA PHE A 138 -2.18 -5.64 -2.47
C PHE A 138 -2.32 -4.12 -2.40
N ALA A 139 -3.07 -3.59 -3.36
CA ALA A 139 -3.46 -2.19 -3.52
C ALA A 139 -4.82 -2.12 -4.24
N PRO A 140 -5.60 -1.06 -4.00
CA PRO A 140 -5.32 0.13 -3.20
C PRO A 140 -5.67 0.00 -1.71
N VAL A 141 -5.08 0.91 -0.91
CA VAL A 141 -5.57 1.20 0.46
C VAL A 141 -6.84 2.05 0.33
N LEU A 142 -7.92 1.60 0.95
CA LEU A 142 -9.23 2.28 0.98
C LEU A 142 -9.61 2.79 2.37
N ASP A 143 -8.66 2.77 3.29
CA ASP A 143 -8.84 3.31 4.63
C ASP A 143 -9.00 4.83 4.57
N VAL A 144 -10.03 5.35 5.22
CA VAL A 144 -10.26 6.80 5.33
C VAL A 144 -9.43 7.32 6.50
N ASN A 145 -8.40 8.14 6.24
CA ASN A 145 -7.49 8.62 7.30
C ASN A 145 -8.07 9.82 8.03
N ASN A 146 -9.07 9.60 8.84
CA ASN A 146 -9.76 10.62 9.64
C ASN A 146 -9.14 10.83 11.04
N ASN A 147 -8.12 10.06 11.40
CA ASN A 147 -7.36 10.20 12.64
C ASN A 147 -5.92 10.63 12.31
N ALA A 148 -5.56 11.87 12.65
CA ALA A 148 -4.21 12.41 12.44
C ALA A 148 -3.13 11.64 13.23
N ALA A 149 -3.50 10.95 14.31
CA ALA A 149 -2.59 10.16 15.14
C ALA A 149 -2.44 8.71 14.64
N ASN A 150 -3.12 8.33 13.54
CA ASN A 150 -3.01 6.98 13.00
C ASN A 150 -1.56 6.64 12.63
N PRO A 151 -0.95 5.61 13.25
CA PRO A 151 0.46 5.30 13.03
C PRO A 151 0.74 4.48 11.77
N VAL A 152 -0.29 3.85 11.18
CA VAL A 152 -0.14 2.81 10.13
C VAL A 152 -0.56 3.31 8.76
N ILE A 153 -1.68 4.03 8.66
CA ILE A 153 -2.28 4.43 7.40
C ILE A 153 -1.69 5.74 6.91
N GLY A 154 -2.00 6.86 7.55
CA GLY A 154 -1.42 8.17 7.20
C GLY A 154 -1.43 8.43 5.69
N VAL A 155 -0.25 8.67 5.13
CA VAL A 155 -0.05 8.99 3.69
C VAL A 155 -0.34 7.81 2.73
N ARG A 156 -0.59 6.61 3.23
CA ARG A 156 -1.07 5.47 2.42
C ARG A 156 -2.53 5.61 2.00
N SER A 157 -3.31 6.48 2.67
CA SER A 157 -4.69 6.82 2.30
C SER A 157 -4.73 7.95 1.27
N PHE A 158 -5.81 8.02 0.47
CA PHE A 158 -6.11 9.16 -0.39
C PHE A 158 -6.63 10.39 0.38
N GLY A 159 -6.81 10.29 1.70
CA GLY A 159 -7.21 11.40 2.57
C GLY A 159 -8.27 11.05 3.60
N GLU A 160 -8.91 12.10 4.14
CA GLU A 160 -9.93 11.99 5.21
C GLU A 160 -11.38 11.94 4.71
N SER A 161 -11.61 12.30 3.45
CA SER A 161 -12.96 12.28 2.86
C SER A 161 -13.29 10.87 2.33
N PRO A 162 -14.33 10.19 2.84
CA PRO A 162 -14.71 8.87 2.36
C PRO A 162 -15.11 8.87 0.88
N GLN A 163 -15.66 9.98 0.37
CA GLN A 163 -16.01 10.13 -1.05
C GLN A 163 -14.75 10.22 -1.92
N SER A 164 -13.75 11.03 -1.51
CA SER A 164 -12.47 11.11 -2.23
C SER A 164 -11.77 9.76 -2.24
N VAL A 165 -11.67 9.08 -1.09
CA VAL A 165 -11.07 7.74 -1.01
C VAL A 165 -11.79 6.75 -1.91
N ALA A 166 -13.14 6.82 -1.98
CA ALA A 166 -13.95 5.97 -2.86
C ALA A 166 -13.65 6.24 -4.35
N GLU A 167 -13.59 7.50 -4.77
CA GLU A 167 -13.38 7.88 -6.16
C GLU A 167 -11.95 7.52 -6.64
N TYR A 168 -10.92 7.93 -5.88
CA TYR A 168 -9.53 7.59 -6.20
C TYR A 168 -9.28 6.08 -6.11
N GLY A 169 -9.84 5.42 -5.10
CA GLY A 169 -9.73 3.97 -4.92
C GLY A 169 -10.35 3.18 -6.08
N ALA A 170 -11.56 3.53 -6.52
CA ALA A 170 -12.21 2.89 -7.67
C ALA A 170 -11.38 3.04 -8.95
N ARG A 171 -10.82 4.23 -9.21
CA ARG A 171 -9.95 4.47 -10.37
C ARG A 171 -8.64 3.69 -10.30
N THR A 172 -8.06 3.56 -9.09
CA THR A 172 -6.87 2.73 -8.87
C THR A 172 -7.17 1.25 -9.13
N ILE A 173 -8.30 0.73 -8.64
CA ILE A 173 -8.76 -0.64 -8.92
C ILE A 173 -8.88 -0.86 -10.43
N ALA A 174 -9.56 0.04 -11.14
CA ALA A 174 -9.72 -0.04 -12.59
C ALA A 174 -8.34 -0.10 -13.29
N GLY A 175 -7.40 0.79 -12.94
CA GLY A 175 -6.06 0.81 -13.52
C GLY A 175 -5.29 -0.49 -13.32
N ILE A 176 -5.26 -1.03 -12.09
CA ILE A 176 -4.58 -2.31 -11.79
C ILE A 176 -5.22 -3.45 -12.59
N GLN A 177 -6.56 -3.52 -12.62
CA GLN A 177 -7.29 -4.60 -13.29
C GLN A 177 -7.19 -4.54 -14.80
N ASP A 178 -7.19 -3.34 -15.40
CA ASP A 178 -6.99 -3.13 -16.83
C ASP A 178 -5.55 -3.45 -17.27
N ALA A 179 -4.56 -3.31 -16.38
CA ALA A 179 -3.20 -3.82 -16.61
C ALA A 179 -3.13 -5.35 -16.65
N GLY A 180 -4.19 -6.04 -16.20
CA GLY A 180 -4.34 -7.49 -16.26
C GLY A 180 -3.86 -8.23 -15.02
N ILE A 181 -3.68 -7.56 -13.88
CA ILE A 181 -3.38 -8.19 -12.58
C ILE A 181 -4.53 -7.99 -11.59
N VAL A 182 -4.53 -8.74 -10.50
CA VAL A 182 -5.55 -8.65 -9.45
C VAL A 182 -5.32 -7.39 -8.61
N ALA A 183 -6.35 -6.57 -8.43
CA ALA A 183 -6.39 -5.51 -7.43
C ALA A 183 -6.96 -6.06 -6.11
N THR A 184 -6.41 -5.60 -4.97
CA THR A 184 -6.85 -5.98 -3.63
C THR A 184 -7.15 -4.75 -2.80
N ALA A 185 -8.44 -4.46 -2.59
CA ALA A 185 -8.87 -3.36 -1.73
C ALA A 185 -8.63 -3.69 -0.25
N LYS A 186 -8.04 -2.76 0.52
CA LYS A 186 -7.64 -2.98 1.91
C LYS A 186 -7.74 -1.72 2.78
N HIS A 187 -7.96 -1.87 4.09
CA HIS A 187 -8.13 -3.07 4.90
C HIS A 187 -9.58 -3.11 5.43
N PHE A 188 -10.40 -3.98 4.85
CA PHE A 188 -11.84 -4.05 5.16
C PHE A 188 -12.09 -4.36 6.65
N PRO A 189 -13.01 -3.65 7.34
CA PRO A 189 -13.92 -2.61 6.87
C PRO A 189 -13.40 -1.17 6.98
N GLY A 190 -12.14 -0.94 7.32
CA GLY A 190 -11.46 0.35 7.41
C GLY A 190 -10.51 0.40 8.62
N HIS A 191 -9.26 0.82 8.39
CA HIS A 191 -8.16 0.91 9.38
C HIS A 191 -7.76 2.37 9.67
N GLY A 192 -8.49 3.35 9.11
CA GLY A 192 -8.06 4.76 9.12
C GLY A 192 -8.22 5.48 10.46
N ASP A 193 -9.06 4.97 11.37
CA ASP A 193 -9.36 5.59 12.67
C ASP A 193 -8.75 4.83 13.87
N THR A 194 -7.71 4.04 13.64
CA THR A 194 -7.01 3.36 14.73
C THR A 194 -5.92 4.25 15.32
N ASP A 195 -5.71 4.19 16.62
CA ASP A 195 -4.59 4.79 17.35
C ASP A 195 -3.49 3.77 17.70
N THR A 196 -3.71 2.50 17.36
CA THR A 196 -2.82 1.37 17.63
C THR A 196 -2.45 0.68 16.32
N ASP A 197 -1.18 0.32 16.16
CA ASP A 197 -0.70 -0.47 15.05
C ASP A 197 -1.06 -1.95 15.24
N SER A 198 -1.79 -2.53 14.29
CA SER A 198 -2.17 -3.94 14.28
C SER A 198 -0.98 -4.92 14.17
N HIS A 199 0.20 -4.42 13.81
CA HIS A 199 1.44 -5.19 13.88
C HIS A 199 1.95 -5.37 15.32
N LEU A 200 1.48 -4.55 16.28
CA LEU A 200 1.95 -4.52 17.67
C LEU A 200 0.89 -5.00 18.68
N ASP A 201 -0.38 -4.80 18.41
CA ASP A 201 -1.51 -5.22 19.27
C ASP A 201 -2.82 -5.22 18.46
N LEU A 202 -3.92 -5.71 19.06
CA LEU A 202 -5.25 -5.72 18.46
C LEU A 202 -5.93 -4.35 18.60
N PRO A 203 -6.03 -3.55 17.51
CA PRO A 203 -6.74 -2.28 17.54
C PRO A 203 -8.24 -2.48 17.77
N ILE A 204 -8.88 -1.49 18.42
CA ILE A 204 -10.32 -1.49 18.69
C ILE A 204 -10.91 -0.19 18.16
N ILE A 205 -11.92 -0.27 17.29
CA ILE A 205 -12.70 0.89 16.84
C ILE A 205 -14.10 0.81 17.46
N THR A 206 -14.38 1.73 18.38
CA THR A 206 -15.59 1.71 19.22
C THR A 206 -16.78 2.47 18.62
N HIS A 207 -16.67 2.94 17.39
CA HIS A 207 -17.77 3.64 16.71
C HIS A 207 -18.99 2.74 16.52
N ASP A 208 -20.16 3.37 16.52
CA ASP A 208 -21.40 2.68 16.21
C ASP A 208 -21.50 2.26 14.73
N ARG A 209 -22.45 1.38 14.45
CA ARG A 209 -22.66 0.86 13.08
C ARG A 209 -23.00 1.97 12.08
N GLU A 210 -23.80 2.95 12.49
CA GLU A 210 -24.22 4.04 11.62
C GLU A 210 -23.01 4.87 11.16
N ARG A 211 -22.07 5.13 12.07
CA ARG A 211 -20.81 5.81 11.74
C ARG A 211 -19.97 4.97 10.77
N VAL A 212 -19.80 3.66 11.01
CA VAL A 212 -19.05 2.77 10.12
C VAL A 212 -19.66 2.74 8.72
N GLU A 213 -20.97 2.73 8.60
CA GLU A 213 -21.67 2.76 7.31
C GLU A 213 -21.51 4.09 6.56
N ARG A 214 -21.47 5.21 7.28
CA ARG A 214 -21.36 6.55 6.68
C ARG A 214 -19.93 6.95 6.32
N LEU A 215 -18.92 6.30 6.88
CA LEU A 215 -17.53 6.67 6.67
C LEU A 215 -16.71 5.48 6.15
N GLU A 216 -16.46 4.49 6.97
CA GLU A 216 -15.51 3.42 6.68
C GLU A 216 -15.94 2.56 5.49
N LEU A 217 -17.24 2.23 5.36
CA LEU A 217 -17.75 1.35 4.31
C LEU A 217 -17.96 2.04 2.94
N ILE A 218 -17.98 3.36 2.85
CA ILE A 218 -18.21 4.07 1.58
C ILE A 218 -17.18 3.67 0.51
N PRO A 219 -15.85 3.69 0.76
CA PRO A 219 -14.86 3.30 -0.24
C PRO A 219 -14.98 1.82 -0.64
N PHE A 220 -15.30 0.94 0.31
CA PHE A 220 -15.46 -0.50 0.01
C PHE A 220 -16.72 -0.79 -0.81
N ARG A 221 -17.81 -0.07 -0.59
CA ARG A 221 -19.01 -0.14 -1.46
C ARG A 221 -18.67 0.31 -2.89
N ALA A 222 -17.88 1.37 -3.05
CA ALA A 222 -17.42 1.81 -4.35
C ALA A 222 -16.50 0.77 -5.02
N ALA A 223 -15.59 0.15 -4.27
CA ALA A 223 -14.74 -0.92 -4.76
C ALA A 223 -15.55 -2.15 -5.23
N ILE A 224 -16.61 -2.52 -4.49
CA ILE A 224 -17.51 -3.61 -4.88
C ILE A 224 -18.25 -3.25 -6.17
N ALA A 225 -18.75 -2.01 -6.29
CA ALA A 225 -19.43 -1.52 -7.50
C ALA A 225 -18.49 -1.48 -8.73
N GLU A 226 -17.19 -1.18 -8.54
CA GLU A 226 -16.16 -1.24 -9.58
C GLU A 226 -15.80 -2.68 -9.97
N GLY A 227 -16.18 -3.66 -9.15
CA GLY A 227 -15.90 -5.08 -9.40
C GLY A 227 -14.49 -5.49 -9.02
N VAL A 228 -14.01 -5.03 -7.86
CA VAL A 228 -12.70 -5.40 -7.34
C VAL A 228 -12.53 -6.91 -7.19
N ASP A 229 -11.41 -7.45 -7.66
CA ASP A 229 -11.14 -8.89 -7.69
C ASP A 229 -10.88 -9.48 -6.30
N ALA A 230 -10.20 -8.74 -5.42
CA ALA A 230 -9.89 -9.20 -4.07
C ALA A 230 -10.12 -8.10 -3.02
N MET A 231 -10.42 -8.51 -1.79
CA MET A 231 -10.57 -7.64 -0.64
C MET A 231 -9.82 -8.24 0.55
N MET A 232 -8.94 -7.45 1.16
CA MET A 232 -8.16 -7.87 2.31
C MET A 232 -8.83 -7.43 3.61
N SER A 233 -9.00 -8.37 4.56
CA SER A 233 -9.59 -8.10 5.87
C SER A 233 -8.56 -7.51 6.83
N ALA A 234 -9.01 -6.58 7.68
CA ALA A 234 -8.20 -5.98 8.73
C ALA A 234 -8.17 -6.84 10.01
N HIS A 235 -7.03 -6.78 10.74
CA HIS A 235 -6.91 -7.38 12.07
C HIS A 235 -7.35 -6.37 13.15
N ILE A 236 -8.63 -5.99 13.11
CA ILE A 236 -9.23 -4.97 13.98
C ILE A 236 -10.51 -5.52 14.59
N TYR A 237 -10.77 -5.18 15.84
CA TYR A 237 -12.02 -5.47 16.51
C TYR A 237 -12.98 -4.27 16.41
N PHE A 238 -14.18 -4.52 15.89
CA PHE A 238 -15.29 -3.57 15.81
C PHE A 238 -16.46 -4.08 16.63
N PRO A 239 -16.64 -3.63 17.88
CA PRO A 239 -17.76 -4.08 18.74
C PRO A 239 -19.14 -3.87 18.11
N ALA A 240 -19.30 -2.85 17.26
CA ALA A 240 -20.56 -2.57 16.57
C ALA A 240 -20.90 -3.56 15.44
N LEU A 241 -19.91 -4.31 14.94
CA LEU A 241 -20.07 -5.28 13.84
C LEU A 241 -19.97 -6.73 14.33
N GLU A 242 -19.21 -6.96 15.40
CA GLU A 242 -18.94 -8.27 15.97
C GLU A 242 -19.14 -8.23 17.49
N PRO A 243 -20.17 -8.92 18.03
CA PRO A 243 -20.45 -8.89 19.47
C PRO A 243 -19.43 -9.66 20.31
N GLU A 244 -18.75 -10.64 19.72
CA GLU A 244 -17.65 -11.34 20.37
C GLU A 244 -16.35 -10.58 20.16
N ARG A 245 -15.39 -10.66 21.09
CA ARG A 245 -14.11 -9.97 20.95
C ARG A 245 -13.22 -10.67 19.91
N LEU A 246 -13.67 -10.67 18.65
CA LEU A 246 -12.96 -11.24 17.52
C LEU A 246 -12.54 -10.14 16.54
N PRO A 247 -11.31 -10.17 16.02
CA PRO A 247 -10.93 -9.31 14.89
C PRO A 247 -11.75 -9.68 13.65
N VAL A 248 -11.98 -8.71 12.78
CA VAL A 248 -12.75 -8.87 11.54
C VAL A 248 -12.32 -10.11 10.75
N THR A 249 -11.03 -10.35 10.64
CA THR A 249 -10.47 -11.50 9.92
C THR A 249 -10.97 -12.85 10.43
N LEU A 250 -11.34 -12.95 11.71
CA LEU A 250 -11.83 -14.17 12.36
C LEU A 250 -13.35 -14.18 12.58
N SER A 251 -14.04 -13.11 12.15
CA SER A 251 -15.47 -12.92 12.38
C SER A 251 -16.31 -13.41 11.21
N GLN A 252 -17.11 -14.47 11.42
CA GLN A 252 -18.10 -14.94 10.46
C GLN A 252 -19.20 -13.89 10.22
N THR A 253 -19.58 -13.16 11.29
CA THR A 253 -20.57 -12.08 11.21
C THR A 253 -20.11 -11.00 10.23
N VAL A 254 -18.82 -10.69 10.21
CA VAL A 254 -18.29 -9.63 9.35
C VAL A 254 -17.95 -10.16 7.96
N LEU A 255 -17.14 -11.23 7.82
CA LEU A 255 -16.73 -11.70 6.50
C LEU A 255 -17.87 -12.34 5.71
N SER A 256 -18.62 -13.25 6.31
CA SER A 256 -19.73 -13.93 5.65
C SER A 256 -21.03 -13.11 5.72
N GLY A 257 -21.34 -12.52 6.88
CA GLY A 257 -22.57 -11.75 7.08
C GLY A 257 -22.50 -10.39 6.37
N LEU A 258 -21.66 -9.48 6.85
CA LEU A 258 -21.60 -8.12 6.30
C LEU A 258 -21.03 -8.12 4.86
N LEU A 259 -19.80 -8.63 4.65
CA LEU A 259 -19.14 -8.48 3.35
C LEU A 259 -19.79 -9.32 2.25
N ARG A 260 -20.04 -10.64 2.48
CA ARG A 260 -20.60 -11.52 1.46
C ARG A 260 -22.09 -11.31 1.24
N GLN A 261 -22.89 -11.30 2.33
CA GLN A 261 -24.36 -11.32 2.21
C GLN A 261 -24.94 -9.92 2.12
N GLU A 262 -24.60 -9.01 3.03
CA GLU A 262 -25.19 -7.68 3.07
C GLU A 262 -24.65 -6.77 1.98
N LEU A 263 -23.30 -6.69 1.81
CA LEU A 263 -22.66 -5.89 0.76
C LEU A 263 -22.61 -6.60 -0.60
N GLY A 264 -22.92 -7.89 -0.66
CA GLY A 264 -23.02 -8.66 -1.90
C GLY A 264 -21.70 -8.96 -2.59
N TYR A 265 -20.57 -8.86 -1.90
CA TYR A 265 -19.25 -9.06 -2.49
C TYR A 265 -19.01 -10.50 -2.94
N GLN A 266 -18.64 -10.70 -4.22
CA GLN A 266 -18.42 -12.01 -4.83
C GLN A 266 -16.94 -12.31 -5.14
N GLY A 267 -16.03 -11.35 -4.97
CA GLY A 267 -14.60 -11.51 -5.21
C GLY A 267 -13.88 -12.34 -4.14
N MET A 268 -12.58 -12.44 -4.23
CA MET A 268 -11.74 -13.16 -3.26
C MET A 268 -11.62 -12.38 -1.95
N ILE A 269 -11.76 -13.05 -0.81
CA ILE A 269 -11.44 -12.50 0.51
C ILE A 269 -10.07 -13.04 0.92
N VAL A 270 -9.13 -12.12 1.16
CA VAL A 270 -7.76 -12.41 1.59
C VAL A 270 -7.60 -11.91 3.02
N THR A 271 -6.94 -12.65 3.89
CA THR A 271 -6.55 -12.11 5.21
C THR A 271 -5.36 -11.17 5.07
N ASP A 272 -5.20 -10.22 5.97
CA ASP A 272 -3.88 -9.66 6.23
C ASP A 272 -2.97 -10.75 6.82
N CYS A 273 -1.67 -10.43 7.05
CA CYS A 273 -0.70 -11.42 7.49
C CYS A 273 -1.07 -12.00 8.87
N MET A 274 -1.28 -13.33 8.94
CA MET A 274 -1.68 -14.01 10.16
C MET A 274 -0.56 -14.11 11.20
N GLU A 275 0.65 -13.64 10.89
CA GLU A 275 1.79 -13.56 11.82
C GLU A 275 1.89 -12.18 12.49
N MET A 276 0.97 -11.22 12.21
CA MET A 276 0.90 -9.95 12.93
C MET A 276 0.45 -10.18 14.38
N ASP A 277 1.01 -9.42 15.31
CA ASP A 277 0.80 -9.62 16.75
C ASP A 277 -0.68 -9.55 17.18
N ALA A 278 -1.49 -8.73 16.50
CA ALA A 278 -2.94 -8.70 16.70
C ALA A 278 -3.58 -10.11 16.60
N ILE A 279 -3.04 -10.98 15.77
CA ILE A 279 -3.49 -12.37 15.59
C ILE A 279 -2.57 -13.35 16.32
N ALA A 280 -1.26 -13.28 16.05
CA ALA A 280 -0.31 -14.31 16.50
C ALA A 280 -0.26 -14.42 18.03
N VAL A 281 -0.28 -13.28 18.74
CA VAL A 281 -0.21 -13.24 20.22
C VAL A 281 -1.55 -13.62 20.84
N ASN A 282 -2.68 -13.18 20.25
CA ASN A 282 -4.00 -13.36 20.87
C ASN A 282 -4.66 -14.70 20.56
N TYR A 283 -4.41 -15.27 19.36
CA TYR A 283 -5.11 -16.46 18.86
C TYR A 283 -4.16 -17.57 18.40
N GLY A 284 -2.89 -17.25 18.12
CA GLY A 284 -1.94 -18.15 17.47
C GLY A 284 -2.21 -18.28 15.97
N THR A 285 -1.17 -18.12 15.15
CA THR A 285 -1.25 -18.09 13.68
C THR A 285 -1.96 -19.31 13.09
N VAL A 286 -1.66 -20.51 13.60
CA VAL A 286 -2.19 -21.77 13.06
C VAL A 286 -3.69 -21.94 13.33
N ASP A 287 -4.12 -21.70 14.57
CA ASP A 287 -5.52 -21.80 14.93
C ASP A 287 -6.34 -20.69 14.26
N ALA A 288 -5.80 -19.48 14.22
CA ALA A 288 -6.42 -18.35 13.54
C ALA A 288 -6.58 -18.58 12.02
N ALA A 289 -5.66 -19.29 11.37
CA ALA A 289 -5.81 -19.67 9.96
C ALA A 289 -7.07 -20.53 9.73
N VAL A 290 -7.34 -21.48 10.63
CA VAL A 290 -8.57 -22.29 10.60
C VAL A 290 -9.81 -21.41 10.83
N MET A 291 -9.77 -20.55 11.84
CA MET A 291 -10.87 -19.63 12.18
C MET A 291 -11.18 -18.65 11.03
N ALA A 292 -10.16 -18.13 10.34
CA ALA A 292 -10.34 -17.24 9.18
C ALA A 292 -11.08 -17.94 8.03
N VAL A 293 -10.74 -19.21 7.75
CA VAL A 293 -11.47 -20.00 6.75
C VAL A 293 -12.91 -20.28 7.18
N GLU A 294 -13.16 -20.57 8.46
CA GLU A 294 -14.51 -20.70 9.02
C GLU A 294 -15.30 -19.39 8.88
N ALA A 295 -14.65 -18.26 9.14
CA ALA A 295 -15.26 -16.93 9.01
C ALA A 295 -15.65 -16.56 7.57
N GLY A 296 -14.95 -17.09 6.56
CA GLY A 296 -15.28 -16.81 5.16
C GLY A 296 -14.10 -16.41 4.26
N ALA A 297 -12.87 -16.37 4.79
CA ALA A 297 -11.68 -16.09 3.98
C ALA A 297 -11.43 -17.15 2.91
N ASP A 298 -11.02 -16.72 1.72
CA ASP A 298 -10.66 -17.59 0.59
C ASP A 298 -9.16 -17.84 0.50
N LEU A 299 -8.36 -16.83 0.87
CA LEU A 299 -6.90 -16.89 0.94
C LEU A 299 -6.43 -16.49 2.34
N VAL A 300 -5.57 -17.30 2.91
CA VAL A 300 -4.93 -17.06 4.21
C VAL A 300 -3.46 -16.74 3.98
N LEU A 301 -3.02 -15.55 4.41
CA LEU A 301 -1.67 -15.05 4.21
C LEU A 301 -0.78 -15.35 5.42
N ILE A 302 0.30 -16.10 5.23
CA ILE A 302 1.33 -16.40 6.23
C ILE A 302 2.70 -16.07 5.62
N SER A 303 3.31 -14.94 6.04
CA SER A 303 4.31 -14.24 5.24
C SER A 303 5.76 -14.58 5.54
N HIS A 304 6.07 -15.19 6.70
CA HIS A 304 7.46 -15.21 7.17
C HIS A 304 7.97 -16.61 7.53
N THR A 305 7.17 -17.41 8.24
CA THR A 305 7.63 -18.62 8.93
C THR A 305 7.15 -19.89 8.23
N ALA A 306 8.02 -20.57 7.49
CA ALA A 306 7.70 -21.79 6.74
C ALA A 306 7.09 -22.90 7.63
N LYS A 307 7.52 -23.00 8.89
CA LYS A 307 6.96 -23.95 9.85
C LYS A 307 5.47 -23.66 10.12
N LEU A 308 5.10 -22.39 10.34
CA LEU A 308 3.70 -22.00 10.58
C LEU A 308 2.84 -22.19 9.33
N GLN A 309 3.39 -21.99 8.14
CA GLN A 309 2.72 -22.26 6.87
C GLN A 309 2.37 -23.75 6.72
N ALA A 310 3.33 -24.65 7.04
CA ALA A 310 3.12 -26.09 7.01
C ALA A 310 2.10 -26.52 8.09
N GLU A 311 2.24 -26.04 9.31
CA GLU A 311 1.32 -26.35 10.42
C GLU A 311 -0.10 -25.86 10.13
N ALA A 312 -0.28 -24.67 9.53
CA ALA A 312 -1.59 -24.16 9.13
C ALA A 312 -2.22 -25.01 8.02
N PHE A 313 -1.43 -25.47 7.05
CA PHE A 313 -1.89 -26.41 6.04
C PHE A 313 -2.42 -27.69 6.68
N ASP A 314 -1.65 -28.30 7.58
CA ASP A 314 -2.05 -29.54 8.25
C ASP A 314 -3.25 -29.35 9.18
N ALA A 315 -3.35 -28.19 9.87
CA ALA A 315 -4.50 -27.84 10.72
C ALA A 315 -5.79 -27.69 9.91
N LEU A 316 -5.74 -27.03 8.75
CA LEU A 316 -6.87 -26.90 7.84
C LEU A 316 -7.32 -28.29 7.31
N LEU A 317 -6.36 -29.14 6.95
CA LEU A 317 -6.65 -30.51 6.52
C LEU A 317 -7.32 -31.33 7.63
N ALA A 318 -6.83 -31.20 8.86
CA ALA A 318 -7.42 -31.84 10.04
C ALA A 318 -8.83 -31.30 10.34
N ALA A 319 -9.05 -29.98 10.23
CA ALA A 319 -10.34 -29.37 10.45
C ALA A 319 -11.42 -29.85 9.48
N VAL A 320 -11.05 -30.08 8.20
CA VAL A 320 -11.98 -30.64 7.22
C VAL A 320 -12.24 -32.13 7.51
N ARG A 321 -11.20 -32.90 7.80
CA ARG A 321 -11.35 -34.35 8.12
C ARG A 321 -12.17 -34.62 9.38
N SER A 322 -12.11 -33.72 10.36
CA SER A 322 -12.93 -33.81 11.58
C SER A 322 -14.36 -33.31 11.41
N GLY A 323 -14.68 -32.67 10.27
CA GLY A 323 -15.99 -32.08 10.00
C GLY A 323 -16.19 -30.69 10.64
N ARG A 324 -15.16 -30.09 11.23
CA ARG A 324 -15.18 -28.71 11.74
C ARG A 324 -15.40 -27.71 10.59
N ILE A 325 -14.73 -27.91 9.45
CA ILE A 325 -14.97 -27.20 8.20
C ILE A 325 -15.56 -28.19 7.20
N THR A 326 -16.65 -27.82 6.52
CA THR A 326 -17.22 -28.69 5.49
C THR A 326 -16.38 -28.62 4.20
N GLU A 327 -16.25 -29.76 3.47
CA GLU A 327 -15.59 -29.76 2.17
C GLU A 327 -16.28 -28.80 1.19
N ARG A 328 -17.59 -28.62 1.28
CA ARG A 328 -18.34 -27.63 0.50
C ARG A 328 -17.82 -26.22 0.72
N ARG A 329 -17.49 -25.83 1.98
CA ARG A 329 -16.90 -24.52 2.29
C ARG A 329 -15.55 -24.32 1.59
N ILE A 330 -14.72 -25.37 1.55
CA ILE A 330 -13.46 -25.38 0.81
C ILE A 330 -13.72 -25.22 -0.70
N ASP A 331 -14.64 -25.99 -1.24
CA ASP A 331 -15.00 -25.95 -2.68
C ASP A 331 -15.51 -24.58 -3.11
N GLU A 332 -16.27 -23.88 -2.29
CA GLU A 332 -16.75 -22.52 -2.55
C GLU A 332 -15.58 -21.53 -2.70
N SER A 333 -14.56 -21.61 -1.84
CA SER A 333 -13.36 -20.80 -1.94
C SER A 333 -12.51 -21.17 -3.16
N VAL A 334 -12.20 -22.45 -3.32
CA VAL A 334 -11.33 -22.90 -4.42
C VAL A 334 -11.98 -22.62 -5.78
N ASN A 335 -13.29 -22.79 -5.90
CA ASN A 335 -14.02 -22.43 -7.13
C ASN A 335 -13.83 -20.94 -7.47
N ARG A 336 -13.87 -20.05 -6.47
CA ARG A 336 -13.64 -18.62 -6.63
C ARG A 336 -12.20 -18.33 -7.03
N LEU A 337 -11.23 -18.92 -6.34
CA LEU A 337 -9.81 -18.78 -6.65
C LEU A 337 -9.46 -19.24 -8.08
N LEU A 338 -9.97 -20.38 -8.50
CA LEU A 338 -9.77 -20.91 -9.86
C LEU A 338 -10.46 -20.06 -10.92
N MET A 339 -11.66 -19.53 -10.62
CA MET A 339 -12.35 -18.60 -11.52
C MET A 339 -11.52 -17.36 -11.79
N TYR A 340 -10.93 -16.74 -10.74
CA TYR A 340 -10.06 -15.58 -10.92
C TYR A 340 -8.73 -15.92 -11.57
N LYS A 341 -8.14 -17.10 -11.30
CA LYS A 341 -6.98 -17.58 -12.06
C LYS A 341 -7.28 -17.73 -13.54
N ALA A 342 -8.46 -18.26 -13.89
CA ALA A 342 -8.90 -18.33 -15.29
C ALA A 342 -9.13 -16.93 -15.89
N LYS A 343 -9.81 -16.02 -15.16
CA LYS A 343 -10.04 -14.62 -15.57
C LYS A 343 -8.74 -13.88 -15.87
N ARG A 344 -7.66 -14.17 -15.14
CA ARG A 344 -6.33 -13.55 -15.30
C ARG A 344 -5.38 -14.35 -16.21
N GLY A 345 -5.88 -15.37 -16.92
CA GLY A 345 -5.10 -16.13 -17.90
C GLY A 345 -4.05 -17.08 -17.29
N LEU A 346 -4.16 -17.40 -15.99
CA LEU A 346 -3.25 -18.33 -15.34
C LEU A 346 -3.62 -19.81 -15.60
N LEU A 347 -4.87 -20.13 -15.97
CA LEU A 347 -5.29 -21.46 -16.35
C LEU A 347 -5.26 -21.58 -17.87
N GLU A 348 -4.36 -22.41 -18.40
CA GLU A 348 -4.29 -22.72 -19.83
C GLU A 348 -5.43 -23.72 -20.21
N SER A 349 -6.07 -23.51 -21.36
CA SER A 349 -6.78 -24.59 -22.05
C SER A 349 -5.77 -25.64 -22.51
N GLU A 350 -6.10 -26.94 -22.42
CA GLU A 350 -5.23 -28.02 -22.90
C GLU A 350 -4.72 -27.74 -24.32
N PRO A 351 -3.44 -28.05 -24.67
CA PRO A 351 -2.86 -27.77 -25.97
C PRO A 351 -3.55 -28.62 -27.03
N GLY A 352 -4.46 -28.00 -27.79
CA GLY A 352 -5.26 -28.64 -28.85
C GLY A 352 -5.99 -27.67 -29.78
N GLY A 353 -5.84 -26.38 -29.62
CA GLY A 353 -6.49 -25.37 -30.46
C GLY A 353 -5.61 -24.17 -30.71
N ALA A 354 -4.96 -24.15 -31.86
CA ALA A 354 -4.49 -22.89 -32.44
C ALA A 354 -5.72 -22.01 -32.71
N GLY A 355 -5.89 -20.97 -31.95
CA GLY A 355 -6.98 -20.02 -32.08
C GLY A 355 -6.48 -18.65 -31.65
N ASP A 356 -6.54 -17.76 -32.61
CA ASP A 356 -6.17 -16.36 -32.59
C ASP A 356 -6.49 -15.63 -31.28
N GLU A 357 -5.64 -14.66 -30.98
CA GLU A 357 -5.81 -13.67 -29.91
C GLU A 357 -7.14 -12.89 -30.09
N GLU A 358 -8.25 -13.42 -29.62
CA GLU A 358 -9.44 -12.63 -29.33
C GLU A 358 -9.37 -12.12 -27.88
N VAL A 359 -9.08 -10.84 -27.80
CA VAL A 359 -9.17 -10.03 -26.58
C VAL A 359 -10.55 -10.23 -25.94
N TYR A 360 -10.58 -10.85 -24.76
CA TYR A 360 -11.82 -10.98 -23.98
C TYR A 360 -12.35 -9.60 -23.61
N GLY A 361 -13.46 -9.24 -24.24
CA GLY A 361 -14.24 -8.07 -23.91
C GLY A 361 -14.76 -8.16 -22.47
N VAL A 362 -14.29 -7.27 -21.62
CA VAL A 362 -14.82 -7.04 -20.29
C VAL A 362 -16.25 -6.54 -20.43
N VAL A 363 -17.22 -7.30 -19.93
CA VAL A 363 -18.58 -6.79 -19.71
C VAL A 363 -18.50 -5.81 -18.53
N SER A 364 -18.28 -4.54 -18.85
CA SER A 364 -18.36 -3.47 -17.87
C SER A 364 -19.84 -3.13 -17.64
N ASN A 365 -20.36 -3.51 -16.48
CA ASN A 365 -21.60 -2.98 -15.95
C ASN A 365 -21.29 -1.71 -15.17
N ALA A 366 -21.03 -0.61 -15.84
CA ALA A 366 -21.29 0.74 -15.33
C ALA A 366 -20.97 1.74 -16.43
N SER A 367 -21.88 2.64 -16.70
CA SER A 367 -21.79 3.75 -17.63
C SER A 367 -20.95 4.89 -17.03
N LEU A 368 -19.62 4.74 -17.01
CA LEU A 368 -18.70 5.85 -16.90
C LEU A 368 -17.95 6.00 -18.24
N PRO A 369 -17.71 7.24 -18.71
CA PRO A 369 -17.07 7.44 -20.00
C PRO A 369 -15.67 6.82 -19.98
N LYS A 370 -15.41 5.87 -20.91
CA LYS A 370 -14.05 5.39 -21.19
C LYS A 370 -13.19 6.60 -21.49
N ALA A 371 -12.05 6.74 -20.80
CA ALA A 371 -11.08 7.78 -21.09
C ALA A 371 -10.67 7.64 -22.55
N SER A 372 -11.16 8.55 -23.41
CA SER A 372 -11.03 8.50 -24.86
C SER A 372 -9.64 8.86 -25.38
N ASN A 373 -8.62 9.00 -24.53
CA ASN A 373 -7.28 9.45 -24.88
C ASN A 373 -6.15 8.68 -24.16
N ALA A 374 -6.27 7.37 -23.97
CA ALA A 374 -5.08 6.59 -23.66
C ALA A 374 -4.26 6.47 -24.97
N PRO A 375 -3.03 7.00 -25.05
CA PRO A 375 -2.22 6.85 -26.25
C PRO A 375 -1.93 5.38 -26.49
N ALA A 376 -2.21 4.88 -27.70
CA ALA A 376 -1.83 3.55 -28.12
C ALA A 376 -0.29 3.41 -28.02
N LEU A 377 0.18 2.61 -27.06
CA LEU A 377 1.59 2.44 -26.76
C LEU A 377 2.25 1.58 -27.85
N SER A 378 2.96 2.24 -28.76
CA SER A 378 3.78 1.58 -29.78
C SER A 378 5.08 1.01 -29.20
N SER A 379 5.52 -0.11 -29.74
CA SER A 379 6.66 -0.95 -29.38
C SER A 379 8.01 -0.21 -29.31
N GLY A 380 8.52 0.05 -28.11
CA GLY A 380 9.87 0.52 -27.83
C GLY A 380 10.04 0.66 -26.31
N SER A 381 10.83 -0.22 -25.67
CA SER A 381 10.96 -0.27 -24.19
C SER A 381 11.42 1.05 -23.57
N GLU A 382 12.39 1.74 -24.20
CA GLU A 382 12.90 3.03 -23.70
C GLU A 382 11.86 4.17 -23.77
N ARG A 383 11.02 4.18 -24.82
CA ARG A 383 10.00 5.21 -25.01
C ARG A 383 8.81 5.02 -24.04
N LYS A 384 8.51 3.77 -23.70
CA LYS A 384 7.51 3.45 -22.66
C LYS A 384 7.99 3.91 -21.29
N SER A 385 9.24 3.61 -20.94
CA SER A 385 9.85 4.03 -19.67
C SER A 385 9.84 5.56 -19.51
N SER A 386 10.15 6.33 -20.54
CA SER A 386 10.14 7.80 -20.47
C SER A 386 8.75 8.39 -20.25
N LEU A 387 7.71 7.81 -20.86
CA LEU A 387 6.33 8.25 -20.65
C LEU A 387 5.82 7.91 -19.25
N HIS A 388 6.15 6.73 -18.73
CA HIS A 388 5.80 6.33 -17.37
C HIS A 388 6.43 7.27 -16.35
N GLN A 389 7.72 7.60 -16.51
CA GLN A 389 8.42 8.56 -15.65
C GLN A 389 7.83 9.97 -15.74
N GLU A 390 7.36 10.40 -16.91
CA GLU A 390 6.69 11.69 -17.07
C GLU A 390 5.38 11.76 -16.28
N VAL A 391 4.58 10.68 -16.28
CA VAL A 391 3.37 10.61 -15.47
C VAL A 391 3.71 10.70 -13.98
N ALA A 392 4.68 9.93 -13.50
CA ALA A 392 5.10 9.96 -12.10
C ALA A 392 5.60 11.37 -11.70
N ARG A 393 6.44 11.99 -12.55
CA ARG A 393 6.97 13.34 -12.35
C ARG A 393 5.84 14.38 -12.28
N ARG A 394 4.91 14.37 -13.23
CA ARG A 394 3.76 15.29 -13.25
C ARG A 394 2.92 15.18 -11.98
N ILE A 395 2.63 13.96 -11.52
CA ILE A 395 1.87 13.73 -10.28
C ILE A 395 2.65 14.30 -9.08
N SER A 396 3.94 13.98 -8.98
CA SER A 396 4.80 14.47 -7.90
C SER A 396 4.88 16.00 -7.88
N GLU A 397 5.14 16.65 -9.02
CA GLU A 397 5.20 18.11 -9.13
C GLU A 397 3.87 18.76 -8.73
N ASN A 398 2.74 18.21 -9.16
CA ASN A 398 1.41 18.74 -8.86
C ASN A 398 0.97 18.46 -7.41
N SER A 399 1.60 17.53 -6.71
CA SER A 399 1.26 17.20 -5.33
C SER A 399 1.83 18.18 -4.30
N ILE A 400 2.92 18.87 -4.62
CA ILE A 400 3.62 19.73 -3.65
C ILE A 400 2.70 20.86 -3.20
N THR A 401 2.43 20.90 -1.88
CA THR A 401 1.40 21.74 -1.29
C THR A 401 2.00 22.80 -0.38
N LEU A 402 1.81 24.08 -0.72
CA LEU A 402 2.10 25.19 0.18
C LEU A 402 0.94 25.35 1.17
N VAL A 403 1.18 25.00 2.42
CA VAL A 403 0.17 25.10 3.48
C VAL A 403 0.20 26.48 4.13
N ARG A 404 1.41 27.04 4.31
CA ARG A 404 1.60 28.34 4.98
C ARG A 404 2.88 29.03 4.49
N ASP A 405 2.82 30.32 4.22
CA ASP A 405 3.98 31.21 4.02
C ASP A 405 3.67 32.61 4.55
N GLN A 406 3.75 32.78 5.87
CA GLN A 406 3.50 34.05 6.55
C GLN A 406 4.66 35.03 6.43
N LEU A 407 5.85 34.53 6.02
CA LEU A 407 7.05 35.35 5.88
C LEU A 407 7.24 35.86 4.45
N ASN A 408 6.44 35.41 3.48
CA ASN A 408 6.70 35.59 2.05
C ASN A 408 8.12 35.19 1.68
N MET A 409 8.57 34.05 2.24
CA MET A 409 9.92 33.53 2.09
C MET A 409 10.10 32.82 0.74
N LEU A 410 9.02 32.29 0.17
CA LEU A 410 9.06 31.51 -1.05
C LEU A 410 8.73 32.36 -2.29
N PRO A 411 9.44 32.16 -3.43
CA PRO A 411 10.54 31.24 -3.62
C PRO A 411 11.79 31.61 -2.81
N LEU A 412 12.62 30.57 -2.49
CA LEU A 412 13.87 30.80 -1.77
C LEU A 412 14.78 31.77 -2.51
N LYS A 413 15.42 32.67 -1.78
CA LYS A 413 16.38 33.61 -2.34
C LYS A 413 17.69 32.88 -2.68
N PRO A 414 18.50 33.39 -3.63
CA PRO A 414 19.81 32.84 -3.97
C PRO A 414 20.85 33.19 -2.89
N GLU A 415 20.58 32.80 -1.67
CA GLU A 415 21.38 33.06 -0.46
C GLU A 415 21.86 31.73 0.11
N ARG A 416 22.99 31.76 0.84
CA ARG A 416 23.54 30.58 1.49
C ARG A 416 22.55 29.99 2.48
N THR A 417 22.14 28.74 2.22
CA THR A 417 21.02 28.08 2.88
C THR A 417 21.52 26.83 3.62
N LEU A 418 21.15 26.72 4.88
CA LEU A 418 21.30 25.46 5.61
C LEU A 418 20.07 24.60 5.37
N VAL A 419 20.28 23.38 4.87
CA VAL A 419 19.22 22.37 4.74
C VAL A 419 19.48 21.26 5.74
N ILE A 420 18.55 21.05 6.65
CA ILE A 420 18.61 19.98 7.66
C ILE A 420 17.57 18.94 7.31
N THR A 421 18.00 17.71 7.06
CA THR A 421 17.10 16.58 6.90
C THR A 421 17.29 15.64 8.08
N VAL A 422 16.20 15.36 8.81
CA VAL A 422 16.24 14.35 9.86
C VAL A 422 16.20 12.97 9.21
N ALA A 423 17.17 12.12 9.55
CA ALA A 423 17.26 10.77 8.99
C ALA A 423 15.97 9.99 9.24
N THR A 424 15.44 9.38 8.19
CA THR A 424 14.22 8.60 8.27
C THR A 424 14.45 7.30 9.03
N SER A 425 13.57 6.98 9.95
CA SER A 425 13.45 5.65 10.54
C SER A 425 12.24 4.94 9.94
N VAL A 426 12.29 3.61 9.86
CA VAL A 426 11.10 2.81 9.56
C VAL A 426 10.09 3.07 10.67
N THR A 427 8.94 3.63 10.33
CA THR A 427 7.90 4.01 11.30
C THR A 427 6.85 2.92 11.47
N THR A 428 6.66 2.09 10.44
CA THR A 428 5.78 0.92 10.48
C THR A 428 6.46 -0.25 9.78
N ILE A 429 6.06 -1.48 10.10
CA ILE A 429 6.55 -2.68 9.41
C ILE A 429 6.15 -2.69 7.93
N ALA A 430 5.13 -1.92 7.55
CA ALA A 430 4.72 -1.75 6.16
C ALA A 430 5.73 -0.92 5.34
N ASP A 431 6.50 -0.04 6.00
CA ASP A 431 7.48 0.83 5.34
C ASP A 431 8.74 0.05 4.93
N GLU A 432 9.37 0.48 3.85
CA GLU A 432 10.71 0.04 3.48
C GLU A 432 11.77 0.97 4.06
N GLN A 433 12.89 0.39 4.49
CA GLN A 433 14.05 1.17 4.92
C GLN A 433 14.63 1.92 3.72
N LEU A 434 14.53 3.25 3.76
CA LEU A 434 15.10 4.09 2.72
C LEU A 434 16.60 4.25 2.94
N THR A 435 17.41 3.77 1.99
CA THR A 435 18.82 4.17 1.92
C THR A 435 18.86 5.55 1.26
N GLN A 436 18.78 6.62 2.05
CA GLN A 436 18.78 8.00 1.52
C GLN A 436 20.18 8.36 1.00
N THR A 437 20.36 8.22 -0.30
CA THR A 437 21.52 8.76 -1.03
C THR A 437 21.24 10.11 -1.67
N PHE A 438 19.94 10.51 -1.79
CA PHE A 438 19.50 11.77 -2.38
C PHE A 438 18.69 12.55 -1.35
N THR A 439 19.18 13.74 -0.99
CA THR A 439 18.63 14.60 0.06
C THR A 439 17.93 15.83 -0.53
N LEU A 440 17.10 16.51 0.26
CA LEU A 440 16.51 17.79 -0.14
C LEU A 440 17.60 18.85 -0.40
N GLY A 441 18.69 18.82 0.37
CA GLY A 441 19.83 19.72 0.15
C GLY A 441 20.53 19.46 -1.18
N SER A 442 20.77 18.19 -1.53
CA SER A 442 21.34 17.86 -2.83
C SER A 442 20.42 18.24 -3.99
N ALA A 443 19.09 18.06 -3.84
CA ALA A 443 18.12 18.50 -4.84
C ALA A 443 18.14 20.03 -5.05
N LEU A 444 18.14 20.82 -3.98
CA LEU A 444 18.25 22.29 -4.06
C LEU A 444 19.56 22.74 -4.70
N SER A 445 20.68 22.07 -4.39
CA SER A 445 21.99 22.36 -5.00
C SER A 445 21.99 22.16 -6.52
N MET A 446 21.26 21.16 -7.03
CA MET A 446 21.12 20.93 -8.48
C MET A 446 20.47 22.12 -9.19
N TYR A 447 19.65 22.90 -8.49
CA TYR A 447 19.01 24.10 -9.02
C TYR A 447 19.79 25.40 -8.75
N GLY A 448 21.03 25.29 -8.26
CA GLY A 448 21.98 26.39 -8.15
C GLY A 448 21.90 27.16 -6.84
N LEU A 449 21.24 26.63 -5.82
CA LEU A 449 21.28 27.21 -4.48
C LEU A 449 22.60 26.87 -3.77
N ASP A 450 23.20 27.84 -3.08
CA ASP A 450 24.37 27.60 -2.21
C ASP A 450 23.91 26.93 -0.91
N VAL A 451 24.10 25.62 -0.81
CA VAL A 451 23.54 24.78 0.26
C VAL A 451 24.62 24.22 1.16
N VAL A 452 24.41 24.35 2.46
CA VAL A 452 25.05 23.50 3.48
C VAL A 452 24.06 22.37 3.81
N ASP A 453 24.31 21.17 3.32
CA ASP A 453 23.43 20.01 3.48
C ASP A 453 23.83 19.19 4.69
N LEU A 454 22.91 19.03 5.64
CA LEU A 454 23.12 18.35 6.91
C LEU A 454 22.04 17.30 7.18
N THR A 455 22.40 16.03 7.04
CA THR A 455 21.57 14.94 7.54
C THR A 455 21.93 14.64 8.99
N VAL A 456 20.93 14.64 9.88
CA VAL A 456 21.09 14.43 11.33
C VAL A 456 20.21 13.27 11.79
N THR A 457 20.68 12.51 12.77
CA THR A 457 19.86 11.50 13.43
C THR A 457 18.97 12.12 14.53
N PRO A 458 17.88 11.46 14.95
CA PRO A 458 17.07 11.93 16.08
C PRO A 458 17.90 12.13 17.36
N GLU A 459 18.93 11.28 17.60
CA GLU A 459 19.83 11.39 18.76
C GLU A 459 20.70 12.65 18.66
N GLU A 460 21.27 12.94 17.49
CA GLU A 460 22.03 14.17 17.26
C GLU A 460 21.19 15.42 17.46
N VAL A 461 19.94 15.38 17.05
CA VAL A 461 18.97 16.45 17.31
C VAL A 461 18.71 16.59 18.80
N ALA A 462 18.48 15.49 19.51
CA ALA A 462 18.17 15.49 20.95
C ALA A 462 19.29 16.12 21.80
N ILE A 463 20.56 15.84 21.45
CA ILE A 463 21.72 16.40 22.17
C ILE A 463 22.22 17.71 21.57
N ARG A 464 21.61 18.23 20.50
CA ARG A 464 22.10 19.39 19.73
C ARG A 464 23.59 19.24 19.41
N SER A 465 23.91 18.24 18.60
CA SER A 465 25.30 17.92 18.28
C SER A 465 26.13 19.15 17.86
N ALA A 466 27.44 19.16 18.16
CA ALA A 466 28.28 20.30 17.89
C ALA A 466 28.26 20.73 16.41
N ARG A 467 28.20 19.77 15.48
CA ARG A 467 28.09 20.06 14.04
C ARG A 467 26.78 20.75 13.67
N LEU A 468 25.68 20.39 14.31
CA LEU A 468 24.37 21.01 14.11
C LEU A 468 24.36 22.45 14.61
N LEU A 469 24.88 22.70 15.84
CA LEU A 469 25.00 24.04 16.40
C LEU A 469 25.89 24.92 15.52
N GLN A 470 27.09 24.44 15.17
CA GLN A 470 28.00 25.19 14.32
C GLN A 470 27.40 25.58 12.98
N ALA A 471 26.66 24.66 12.34
CA ALA A 471 26.01 24.93 11.05
C ALA A 471 24.86 25.94 11.20
N ALA A 472 24.00 25.80 12.20
CA ALA A 472 22.80 26.64 12.34
C ALA A 472 23.12 28.07 12.82
N GLU A 473 24.14 28.22 13.66
CA GLU A 473 24.59 29.53 14.21
C GLU A 473 25.55 30.30 13.28
N ALA A 474 26.09 29.67 12.22
CA ALA A 474 27.04 30.30 11.32
C ALA A 474 26.47 31.61 10.72
N ASP A 475 27.28 32.69 10.80
CA ASP A 475 26.88 34.04 10.37
C ASP A 475 26.59 34.16 8.88
N ASP A 476 27.15 33.29 8.05
CA ASP A 476 26.98 33.26 6.60
C ASP A 476 25.71 32.52 6.16
N ILE A 477 25.04 31.77 7.02
CA ILE A 477 23.72 31.18 6.76
C ILE A 477 22.65 32.24 6.87
N ARG A 478 21.89 32.44 5.77
CA ARG A 478 20.87 33.49 5.64
C ARG A 478 19.44 32.98 5.78
N GLN A 479 19.21 31.71 5.45
CA GLN A 479 17.91 31.06 5.56
C GLN A 479 18.12 29.57 5.85
N ILE A 480 17.10 28.92 6.45
CA ILE A 480 17.16 27.52 6.86
C ILE A 480 15.94 26.80 6.30
N VAL A 481 16.16 25.58 5.81
CA VAL A 481 15.10 24.64 5.42
C VAL A 481 15.24 23.39 6.26
N VAL A 482 14.16 22.96 6.91
CA VAL A 482 14.15 21.71 7.72
C VAL A 482 13.16 20.73 7.12
N GLY A 483 13.65 19.58 6.69
CA GLY A 483 12.83 18.44 6.28
C GLY A 483 12.42 17.61 7.50
N THR A 484 11.12 17.52 7.81
CA THR A 484 10.59 16.68 8.90
C THR A 484 10.07 15.34 8.39
N TYR A 485 10.05 14.35 9.29
CA TYR A 485 9.54 13.02 9.01
C TYR A 485 8.76 12.51 10.22
N ASN A 486 7.41 12.53 10.14
CA ASN A 486 6.51 12.17 11.24
C ASN A 486 6.83 12.91 12.56
N ALA A 487 7.10 14.22 12.49
CA ALA A 487 7.42 15.03 13.67
C ALA A 487 6.28 15.08 14.70
N GLY A 488 5.04 14.85 14.27
CA GLY A 488 3.86 14.75 15.13
C GLY A 488 3.74 13.43 15.91
N SER A 489 4.56 12.42 15.61
CA SER A 489 4.58 11.16 16.35
C SER A 489 5.38 11.29 17.67
N PRO A 490 5.18 10.39 18.65
CA PRO A 490 5.99 10.40 19.88
C PRO A 490 7.50 10.36 19.63
N SER A 491 7.95 9.68 18.58
CA SER A 491 9.36 9.64 18.16
C SER A 491 9.82 10.94 17.50
N GLY A 492 8.92 11.82 17.09
CA GLY A 492 9.20 13.09 16.42
C GLY A 492 9.50 14.26 17.33
N ASP A 493 9.31 14.14 18.66
CA ASP A 493 9.57 15.21 19.63
C ASP A 493 10.96 15.88 19.51
N PRO A 494 12.07 15.18 19.21
CA PRO A 494 13.35 15.83 18.94
C PRO A 494 13.30 16.81 17.76
N GLN A 495 12.51 16.51 16.71
CA GLN A 495 12.36 17.37 15.54
C GLN A 495 11.61 18.66 15.89
N CYS A 496 10.56 18.55 16.70
CA CYS A 496 9.81 19.72 17.20
C CYS A 496 10.69 20.63 18.04
N ARG A 497 11.52 20.05 18.91
CA ARG A 497 12.50 20.82 19.72
C ARG A 497 13.58 21.48 18.87
N LEU A 498 14.05 20.81 17.81
CA LEU A 498 14.98 21.39 16.85
C LEU A 498 14.41 22.64 16.19
N ILE A 499 13.19 22.54 15.67
CA ILE A 499 12.52 23.63 14.96
C ILE A 499 12.30 24.81 15.93
N GLY A 500 11.80 24.55 17.14
CA GLY A 500 11.63 25.60 18.15
C GLY A 500 12.94 26.29 18.53
N TRP A 501 14.05 25.55 18.57
CA TRP A 501 15.38 26.15 18.80
C TRP A 501 15.84 26.99 17.60
N ILE A 502 15.70 26.49 16.36
CA ILE A 502 16.10 27.22 15.14
C ILE A 502 15.31 28.53 15.02
N GLN A 503 14.03 28.54 15.35
CA GLN A 503 13.21 29.75 15.35
C GLN A 503 13.78 30.84 16.26
N GLN A 504 14.37 30.46 17.40
CA GLN A 504 15.00 31.40 18.33
C GLN A 504 16.27 32.06 17.76
N LEU A 505 16.88 31.49 16.71
CA LEU A 505 18.02 32.10 16.01
C LEU A 505 17.63 33.31 15.15
N GLY A 506 16.32 33.54 14.94
CA GLY A 506 15.81 34.67 14.17
C GLY A 506 16.09 34.63 12.67
N LYS A 507 16.55 33.50 12.14
CA LYS A 507 16.76 33.29 10.71
C LYS A 507 15.46 32.84 10.04
N PRO A 508 15.15 33.25 8.79
CA PRO A 508 14.02 32.72 8.03
C PRO A 508 14.06 31.19 7.96
N LEU A 509 12.95 30.55 8.33
CA LEU A 509 12.85 29.09 8.42
C LEU A 509 11.66 28.58 7.60
N ALA A 510 11.91 27.67 6.67
CA ALA A 510 10.89 26.88 6.00
C ALA A 510 10.93 25.42 6.52
N VAL A 511 9.76 24.88 6.86
CA VAL A 511 9.59 23.48 7.25
C VAL A 511 8.96 22.72 6.09
N VAL A 512 9.53 21.59 5.72
CA VAL A 512 9.03 20.70 4.67
C VAL A 512 8.69 19.35 5.30
N ALA A 513 7.41 19.02 5.35
CA ALA A 513 6.97 17.70 5.80
C ALA A 513 7.21 16.67 4.69
N LEU A 514 8.24 15.85 4.86
CA LEU A 514 8.67 14.84 3.88
C LEU A 514 7.85 13.56 3.95
N ARG A 515 6.89 13.47 4.87
CA ARG A 515 5.92 12.37 4.95
C ARG A 515 4.56 12.92 5.40
N SER A 516 4.34 13.03 6.69
CA SER A 516 3.03 13.36 7.26
C SER A 516 2.70 14.85 7.17
N PRO A 517 1.64 15.27 6.50
CA PRO A 517 1.20 16.67 6.54
C PRO A 517 0.77 17.10 7.94
N TYR A 518 0.42 16.16 8.82
CA TYR A 518 0.02 16.40 10.20
C TYR A 518 1.17 16.87 11.12
N ASP A 519 2.42 16.85 10.64
CA ASP A 519 3.55 17.41 11.39
C ASP A 519 3.30 18.87 11.80
N LEU A 520 2.49 19.62 11.03
CA LEU A 520 2.09 21.00 11.37
C LEU A 520 1.32 21.09 12.68
N LEU A 521 0.56 20.06 13.09
CA LEU A 521 -0.18 20.05 14.35
C LEU A 521 0.76 20.06 15.57
N ALA A 522 1.93 19.45 15.43
CA ALA A 522 2.99 19.49 16.44
C ALA A 522 3.90 20.74 16.30
N LEU A 523 3.76 21.51 15.22
CA LEU A 523 4.57 22.66 14.87
C LEU A 523 3.68 23.89 14.58
N PRO A 524 2.77 24.28 15.49
CA PRO A 524 1.76 25.33 15.21
C PRO A 524 2.39 26.69 14.86
N ASP A 525 3.58 26.96 15.38
CA ASP A 525 4.32 28.21 15.18
C ASP A 525 5.17 28.23 13.89
N ALA A 526 5.16 27.16 13.07
CA ALA A 526 5.86 27.13 11.80
C ALA A 526 5.23 28.15 10.84
N GLN A 527 5.98 29.21 10.50
CA GLN A 527 5.49 30.33 9.68
C GLN A 527 5.52 30.02 8.18
N VAL A 528 6.42 29.12 7.74
CA VAL A 528 6.48 28.61 6.37
C VAL A 528 6.43 27.08 6.43
N TYR A 529 5.43 26.49 5.77
CA TYR A 529 5.22 25.05 5.83
C TYR A 529 4.75 24.51 4.48
N VAL A 530 5.46 23.48 4.01
CA VAL A 530 5.21 22.76 2.75
C VAL A 530 5.00 21.28 3.05
N ALA A 531 3.99 20.66 2.43
CA ALA A 531 3.76 19.21 2.51
C ALA A 531 4.18 18.55 1.20
N ALA A 532 4.98 17.48 1.31
CA ALA A 532 5.52 16.68 0.20
C ALA A 532 4.96 15.25 0.16
N TYR A 533 4.36 14.75 1.25
CA TYR A 533 3.73 13.45 1.42
C TYR A 533 4.66 12.23 1.35
N GLU A 534 5.87 12.38 0.82
CA GLU A 534 6.86 11.30 0.71
C GLU A 534 8.29 11.86 0.65
N SER A 535 9.27 11.02 1.01
CA SER A 535 10.70 11.37 1.03
C SER A 535 11.51 10.68 -0.08
N ARG A 536 10.85 10.25 -1.15
CA ARG A 536 11.52 9.62 -2.30
C ARG A 536 12.26 10.65 -3.16
N PRO A 537 13.28 10.25 -3.94
CA PRO A 537 14.06 11.19 -4.76
C PRO A 537 13.22 12.07 -5.67
N LEU A 538 12.16 11.53 -6.27
CA LEU A 538 11.24 12.27 -7.13
C LEU A 538 10.53 13.40 -6.38
N ALA A 539 10.04 13.13 -5.17
CA ALA A 539 9.40 14.14 -4.34
C ALA A 539 10.39 15.21 -3.87
N MET A 540 11.62 14.82 -3.49
CA MET A 540 12.68 15.77 -3.13
C MET A 540 13.01 16.73 -4.27
N ASP A 541 13.08 16.21 -5.51
CA ASP A 541 13.28 17.02 -6.71
C ASP A 541 12.11 17.98 -6.95
N SER A 542 10.87 17.50 -6.86
CA SER A 542 9.67 18.32 -7.02
C SER A 542 9.57 19.41 -5.95
N VAL A 543 9.87 19.10 -4.69
CA VAL A 543 9.95 20.08 -3.60
C VAL A 543 11.01 21.14 -3.89
N ALA A 544 12.21 20.74 -4.30
CA ALA A 544 13.29 21.67 -4.61
C ALA A 544 12.90 22.62 -5.75
N GLN A 545 12.27 22.11 -6.80
CA GLN A 545 11.75 22.94 -7.90
C GLN A 545 10.70 23.95 -7.42
N ALA A 546 9.75 23.51 -6.57
CA ALA A 546 8.71 24.38 -6.02
C ALA A 546 9.30 25.46 -5.09
N LEU A 547 10.21 25.08 -4.18
CA LEU A 547 10.90 26.03 -3.30
C LEU A 547 11.73 27.05 -4.06
N MET A 548 12.29 26.70 -5.23
CA MET A 548 13.05 27.58 -6.10
C MET A 548 12.16 28.37 -7.08
N GLY A 549 10.83 28.23 -7.02
CA GLY A 549 9.89 28.92 -7.91
C GLY A 549 9.93 28.47 -9.37
N ARG A 550 10.47 27.28 -9.65
CA ARG A 550 10.53 26.72 -11.01
C ARG A 550 9.21 26.07 -11.44
N ILE A 551 8.47 25.55 -10.46
CA ILE A 551 7.09 25.06 -10.61
C ILE A 551 6.20 25.73 -9.55
N PRO A 552 4.89 25.88 -9.79
CA PRO A 552 3.96 26.38 -8.78
C PRO A 552 3.70 25.32 -7.69
N PHE A 553 3.30 25.76 -6.51
CA PHE A 553 2.68 24.90 -5.50
C PHE A 553 1.23 24.63 -5.93
N ALA A 554 1.00 23.54 -6.65
CA ALA A 554 -0.31 23.21 -7.22
C ALA A 554 -1.15 22.29 -6.32
N GLY A 555 -0.50 21.61 -5.38
CA GLY A 555 -1.12 20.61 -4.51
C GLY A 555 -2.16 21.20 -3.56
N LYS A 556 -3.14 20.37 -3.21
CA LYS A 556 -4.17 20.69 -2.21
C LYS A 556 -4.14 19.63 -1.12
N LEU A 557 -4.25 20.06 0.14
CA LEU A 557 -4.30 19.13 1.26
C LEU A 557 -5.53 18.20 1.13
N PRO A 558 -5.31 16.88 1.12
CA PRO A 558 -6.42 15.90 1.16
C PRO A 558 -6.95 15.67 2.58
N VAL A 559 -6.41 16.39 3.56
CA VAL A 559 -6.71 16.26 4.99
C VAL A 559 -6.80 17.62 5.66
N THR A 560 -7.53 17.69 6.76
CA THR A 560 -7.68 18.91 7.56
C THR A 560 -6.59 18.98 8.64
N LEU A 561 -5.95 20.16 8.75
CA LEU A 561 -4.94 20.44 9.77
C LEU A 561 -5.53 21.35 10.87
N LYS A 562 -6.52 20.83 11.62
CA LYS A 562 -7.10 21.51 12.79
C LYS A 562 -6.80 20.69 14.04
N GLN A 563 -6.55 21.39 15.15
CA GLN A 563 -6.53 20.72 16.46
C GLN A 563 -7.98 20.31 16.83
N THR A 564 -8.16 19.08 17.27
CA THR A 564 -9.45 18.41 17.49
C THR A 564 -10.21 18.88 18.74
N ASP A 565 -9.93 20.06 19.30
CA ASP A 565 -10.60 20.55 20.51
C ASP A 565 -12.06 21.00 20.31
N ASP A 566 -12.50 21.20 19.07
CA ASP A 566 -13.87 21.69 18.77
C ASP A 566 -14.89 20.58 18.40
N GLU A 567 -14.47 19.37 18.06
CA GLU A 567 -15.40 18.29 17.65
C GLU A 567 -15.94 17.42 18.79
N ARG A 568 -15.40 17.55 20.01
CA ARG A 568 -15.97 16.88 21.21
C ARG A 568 -17.17 17.60 21.79
N ALA A 569 -17.48 18.80 21.33
CA ALA A 569 -18.58 19.61 21.85
C ALA A 569 -19.92 19.42 21.14
N ASP A 570 -19.96 18.83 19.95
CA ASP A 570 -21.20 18.70 19.14
C ASP A 570 -21.85 17.31 19.18
N VAL A 571 -21.37 16.40 20.04
CA VAL A 571 -22.00 15.10 20.31
C VAL A 571 -22.21 14.93 21.82
N SER A 572 -23.07 15.77 22.38
CA SER A 572 -23.65 15.55 23.70
C SER A 572 -25.18 15.55 23.63
#